data_1c57fcbdbf4ec2887b351ead12e9f462
#
_entry.id   1c57fcbdbf4ec2887b351ead12e9f462
#
_cell.length_a   1.000
_cell.length_b   1.000
_cell.length_c   1.000
_cell.angle_alpha   90.00
_cell.angle_beta   90.00
_cell.angle_gamma   90.00
#
_symmetry.space_group_name_H-M   'P 1'
#
loop_
_entity.id
_entity.type
_entity.pdbx_description
1 polymer ?
#
loop_
_entity_poly.entity_id
_entity_poly.type
_entity_poly.pdbx_seq_one_letter_code
_entity_poly.pdbx_strand_id
1 'polypeptide(L)'
;VAAASARGADVVLADTAGRLHTKSNLMDELSKVRRVADRGDGTVTEVLLVLDATTGQNGLQQARQFTEATDVTGVVLTKLDGSAKGGIVFAIRSELEIPVKLVGLGEGAADLVDFDADEFVDALFDRD
;
A
#
# COMPACT_ATOMS: atom_id res chain seq x y z
N VAL A 1 14.39 -13.46 4.90
CA VAL A 1 13.64 -14.67 4.51
C VAL A 1 14.27 -15.91 5.11
N ALA A 2 15.57 -16.09 4.95
CA ALA A 2 16.23 -17.30 5.47
C ALA A 2 16.11 -17.44 6.99
N ALA A 3 16.25 -16.36 7.75
CA ALA A 3 16.12 -16.40 9.20
C ALA A 3 14.69 -16.72 9.62
N ALA A 4 13.71 -16.21 8.92
CA ALA A 4 12.31 -16.48 9.19
C ALA A 4 11.97 -17.95 8.92
N SER A 5 12.47 -18.50 7.81
CA SER A 5 12.30 -19.90 7.46
C SER A 5 12.93 -20.81 8.52
N ALA A 6 14.14 -20.47 8.98
CA ALA A 6 14.82 -21.23 10.02
C ALA A 6 14.07 -21.22 11.34
N ARG A 7 13.29 -20.18 11.63
CA ARG A 7 12.49 -20.05 12.85
C ARG A 7 11.09 -20.62 12.72
N GLY A 8 10.73 -21.14 11.55
CA GLY A 8 9.40 -21.70 11.32
C GLY A 8 8.31 -20.66 11.19
N ALA A 9 8.64 -19.45 10.78
CA ALA A 9 7.65 -18.40 10.59
C ALA A 9 6.77 -18.69 9.37
N ASP A 10 5.47 -18.46 9.50
CA ASP A 10 4.51 -18.66 8.42
C ASP A 10 4.44 -17.45 7.49
N VAL A 11 4.65 -16.25 8.03
CA VAL A 11 4.53 -14.99 7.30
C VAL A 11 5.70 -14.10 7.66
N VAL A 12 6.22 -13.41 6.66
CA VAL A 12 7.23 -12.37 6.84
C VAL A 12 6.66 -11.05 6.38
N LEU A 13 6.74 -10.04 7.23
CA LEU A 13 6.40 -8.66 6.89
C LEU A 13 7.70 -7.89 6.74
N ALA A 14 7.99 -7.44 5.53
CA ALA A 14 9.20 -6.68 5.23
C ALA A 14 8.84 -5.21 5.05
N ASP A 15 9.20 -4.41 6.04
CA ASP A 15 9.01 -2.96 5.96
C ASP A 15 10.21 -2.33 5.29
N THR A 16 9.98 -1.34 4.43
CA THR A 16 11.03 -0.69 3.68
C THR A 16 11.16 0.78 4.06
N ALA A 17 12.30 1.37 3.72
CA ALA A 17 12.50 2.79 3.88
C ALA A 17 11.53 3.55 2.96
N GLY A 18 10.77 4.47 3.54
CA GLY A 18 9.79 5.24 2.79
C GLY A 18 10.25 6.63 2.38
N ARG A 19 11.49 7.00 2.71
CA ARG A 19 11.99 8.33 2.42
C ARG A 19 12.96 8.33 1.26
N LEU A 20 12.75 9.29 0.38
CA LEU A 20 13.55 9.47 -0.83
C LEU A 20 14.62 10.52 -0.58
N HIS A 21 15.87 10.12 -0.65
CA HIS A 21 16.96 11.07 -0.81
C HIS A 21 17.11 11.46 -2.28
N THR A 22 17.12 10.44 -3.14
CA THR A 22 16.98 10.61 -4.58
C THR A 22 16.04 9.53 -5.08
N LYS A 23 15.06 9.91 -5.90
CA LYS A 23 14.02 8.99 -6.37
C LYS A 23 14.58 7.75 -7.05
N SER A 24 15.56 7.95 -7.94
CA SER A 24 16.11 6.85 -8.72
C SER A 24 16.78 5.79 -7.85
N ASN A 25 17.52 6.21 -6.82
CA ASN A 25 18.20 5.27 -5.95
C ASN A 25 17.24 4.44 -5.13
N LEU A 26 16.17 5.06 -4.61
CA LEU A 26 15.19 4.33 -3.82
C LEU A 26 14.46 3.30 -4.68
N MET A 27 14.03 3.67 -5.88
CA MET A 27 13.30 2.76 -6.75
C MET A 27 14.18 1.59 -7.17
N ASP A 28 15.47 1.82 -7.45
CA ASP A 28 16.41 0.76 -7.76
C ASP A 28 16.60 -0.19 -6.57
N GLU A 29 16.72 0.37 -5.36
CA GLU A 29 16.87 -0.43 -4.14
C GLU A 29 15.62 -1.28 -3.88
N LEU A 30 14.44 -0.71 -4.06
CA LEU A 30 13.19 -1.43 -3.85
C LEU A 30 13.03 -2.55 -4.87
N SER A 31 13.36 -2.33 -6.13
CA SER A 31 13.36 -3.37 -7.15
C SER A 31 14.28 -4.52 -6.77
N LYS A 32 15.46 -4.19 -6.24
CA LYS A 32 16.42 -5.19 -5.81
C LYS A 32 15.92 -5.99 -4.61
N VAL A 33 15.35 -5.31 -3.62
CA VAL A 33 14.77 -5.97 -2.45
C VAL A 33 13.66 -6.94 -2.89
N ARG A 34 12.82 -6.50 -3.81
CA ARG A 34 11.74 -7.33 -4.35
C ARG A 34 12.28 -8.60 -4.99
N ARG A 35 13.31 -8.48 -5.82
CA ARG A 35 13.92 -9.65 -6.47
C ARG A 35 14.58 -10.59 -5.47
N VAL A 36 15.27 -10.05 -4.48
CA VAL A 36 15.95 -10.86 -3.46
C VAL A 36 14.93 -11.59 -2.60
N ALA A 37 13.82 -10.94 -2.26
CA ALA A 37 12.78 -11.56 -1.45
C ALA A 37 12.17 -12.79 -2.14
N ASP A 38 12.09 -12.79 -3.47
CA ASP A 38 11.54 -13.90 -4.22
C ASP A 38 12.50 -15.08 -4.41
N ARG A 39 13.78 -14.91 -4.08
CA ARG A 39 14.78 -15.98 -4.27
C ARG A 39 14.84 -16.98 -3.14
N GLY A 40 14.28 -16.65 -1.99
CA GLY A 40 14.40 -17.48 -0.80
C GLY A 40 13.38 -18.60 -0.74
N ASP A 41 13.25 -19.17 0.43
CA ASP A 41 12.30 -20.26 0.71
C ASP A 41 10.85 -19.82 0.70
N GLY A 42 10.61 -18.52 0.63
CA GLY A 42 9.28 -17.97 0.61
C GLY A 42 8.90 -17.42 -0.75
N THR A 43 7.65 -17.07 -0.88
CA THR A 43 7.11 -16.41 -2.07
C THR A 43 6.54 -15.07 -1.66
N VAL A 44 6.84 -14.02 -2.43
CA VAL A 44 6.19 -12.72 -2.21
C VAL A 44 4.74 -12.84 -2.68
N THR A 45 3.82 -12.84 -1.72
CA THR A 45 2.38 -12.99 -2.02
C THR A 45 1.67 -11.67 -2.18
N GLU A 46 2.15 -10.64 -1.47
CA GLU A 46 1.58 -9.30 -1.55
C GLU A 46 2.70 -8.27 -1.49
N VAL A 47 2.52 -7.22 -2.29
CA VAL A 47 3.31 -6.01 -2.16
C VAL A 47 2.32 -4.88 -1.93
N LEU A 48 2.27 -4.38 -0.70
CA LEU A 48 1.28 -3.39 -0.31
C LEU A 48 1.93 -2.00 -0.28
N LEU A 49 1.33 -1.08 -1.00
CA LEU A 49 1.76 0.32 -1.00
C LEU A 49 0.90 1.09 0.00
N VAL A 50 1.54 1.70 0.98
CA VAL A 50 0.83 2.51 1.99
C VAL A 50 0.77 3.96 1.52
N LEU A 51 -0.43 4.47 1.37
CA LEU A 51 -0.69 5.84 0.95
C LEU A 51 -1.53 6.56 2.00
N ASP A 52 -1.21 7.82 2.19
CA ASP A 52 -2.00 8.73 3.02
C ASP A 52 -3.16 9.27 2.18
N ALA A 53 -4.38 9.14 2.69
CA ALA A 53 -5.59 9.57 1.96
C ALA A 53 -5.63 11.10 1.72
N THR A 54 -4.79 11.85 2.43
CA THR A 54 -4.70 13.30 2.23
C THR A 54 -3.72 13.70 1.14
N THR A 55 -3.04 12.72 0.52
CA THR A 55 -2.05 13.01 -0.52
C THR A 55 -2.71 13.55 -1.79
N GLY A 56 -1.97 14.39 -2.51
CA GLY A 56 -2.43 14.96 -3.76
C GLY A 56 -1.82 14.26 -4.97
N GLN A 57 -1.80 14.96 -6.11
CA GLN A 57 -1.29 14.43 -7.38
C GLN A 57 0.17 13.99 -7.30
N ASN A 58 1.00 14.70 -6.56
CA ASN A 58 2.40 14.30 -6.40
C ASN A 58 2.52 12.95 -5.71
N GLY A 59 1.66 12.68 -4.74
CA GLY A 59 1.63 11.38 -4.07
C GLY A 59 1.22 10.26 -5.00
N LEU A 60 0.25 10.51 -5.88
CA LEU A 60 -0.18 9.52 -6.87
C LEU A 60 0.91 9.24 -7.91
N GLN A 61 1.65 10.24 -8.35
CA GLN A 61 2.76 10.04 -9.27
C GLN A 61 3.87 9.22 -8.62
N GLN A 62 4.17 9.49 -7.35
CA GLN A 62 5.15 8.71 -6.60
C GLN A 62 4.67 7.27 -6.44
N ALA A 63 3.39 7.07 -6.15
CA ALA A 63 2.79 5.74 -6.04
C ALA A 63 2.94 4.96 -7.34
N ARG A 64 2.79 5.61 -8.48
CA ARG A 64 3.00 4.97 -9.78
C ARG A 64 4.43 4.47 -9.93
N GLN A 65 5.42 5.25 -9.50
CA GLN A 65 6.81 4.84 -9.54
C GLN A 65 7.09 3.63 -8.65
N PHE A 66 6.52 3.61 -7.44
CA PHE A 66 6.63 2.44 -6.56
C PHE A 66 6.02 1.20 -7.22
N THR A 67 4.89 1.36 -7.87
CA THR A 67 4.21 0.27 -8.54
C THR A 67 5.08 -0.32 -9.65
N GLU A 68 5.70 0.52 -10.44
CA GLU A 68 6.59 0.07 -11.51
C GLU A 68 7.84 -0.63 -10.98
N ALA A 69 8.36 -0.18 -9.84
CA ALA A 69 9.59 -0.72 -9.27
C ALA A 69 9.38 -2.07 -8.57
N THR A 70 8.22 -2.29 -7.97
CA THR A 70 8.03 -3.42 -7.03
C THR A 70 6.84 -4.31 -7.35
N ASP A 71 6.10 -4.05 -8.41
CA ASP A 71 4.89 -4.80 -8.77
C ASP A 71 3.88 -4.81 -7.62
N VAL A 72 3.46 -3.64 -7.19
CA VAL A 72 2.49 -3.48 -6.10
C VAL A 72 1.20 -4.22 -6.43
N THR A 73 0.70 -4.98 -5.47
CA THR A 73 -0.51 -5.78 -5.63
C THR A 73 -1.73 -5.18 -4.97
N GLY A 74 -1.55 -4.27 -4.03
CA GLY A 74 -2.66 -3.62 -3.34
C GLY A 74 -2.22 -2.36 -2.64
N VAL A 75 -3.20 -1.54 -2.29
CA VAL A 75 -2.98 -0.27 -1.59
C VAL A 75 -3.59 -0.35 -0.19
N VAL A 76 -2.84 0.13 0.78
CA VAL A 76 -3.33 0.40 2.13
C VAL A 76 -3.48 1.91 2.24
N LEU A 77 -4.70 2.38 2.41
CA LEU A 77 -5.01 3.81 2.41
C LEU A 77 -5.23 4.28 3.84
N THR A 78 -4.33 5.09 4.36
CA THR A 78 -4.39 5.58 5.73
C THR A 78 -5.11 6.92 5.82
N LYS A 79 -5.51 7.30 7.01
CA LYS A 79 -6.16 8.58 7.31
C LYS A 79 -7.45 8.82 6.55
N LEU A 80 -8.18 7.75 6.27
CA LEU A 80 -9.45 7.84 5.55
C LEU A 80 -10.57 8.40 6.43
N ASP A 81 -10.35 8.51 7.71
CA ASP A 81 -11.28 9.08 8.68
C ASP A 81 -11.45 10.60 8.60
N GLY A 82 -10.54 11.30 7.96
CA GLY A 82 -10.67 12.74 7.77
C GLY A 82 -11.67 13.10 6.67
N SER A 83 -11.80 14.38 6.33
CA SER A 83 -12.78 14.86 5.35
C SER A 83 -12.30 14.72 3.91
N ALA A 84 -13.23 14.62 2.94
CA ALA A 84 -12.99 14.74 1.50
C ALA A 84 -12.09 13.65 0.89
N LYS A 85 -12.22 12.40 1.32
CA LYS A 85 -11.32 11.33 0.88
C LYS A 85 -11.86 10.45 -0.24
N GLY A 86 -13.11 10.63 -0.63
CA GLY A 86 -13.69 9.80 -1.67
C GLY A 86 -12.92 9.86 -2.98
N GLY A 87 -12.45 11.05 -3.33
CA GLY A 87 -11.73 11.27 -4.58
C GLY A 87 -10.45 10.46 -4.71
N ILE A 88 -9.70 10.31 -3.62
CA ILE A 88 -8.43 9.57 -3.68
C ILE A 88 -8.67 8.09 -3.98
N VAL A 89 -9.74 7.50 -3.46
CA VAL A 89 -10.06 6.09 -3.74
C VAL A 89 -10.31 5.89 -5.23
N PHE A 90 -11.11 6.77 -5.84
CA PHE A 90 -11.37 6.69 -7.27
C PHE A 90 -10.12 6.94 -8.10
N ALA A 91 -9.29 7.91 -7.71
CA ALA A 91 -8.05 8.20 -8.42
C ALA A 91 -7.08 7.03 -8.38
N ILE A 92 -6.94 6.36 -7.25
CA ILE A 92 -6.11 5.18 -7.14
C ILE A 92 -6.59 4.11 -8.11
N ARG A 93 -7.88 3.86 -8.13
CA ARG A 93 -8.45 2.82 -8.99
C ARG A 93 -8.24 3.15 -10.47
N SER A 94 -8.50 4.38 -10.87
CA SER A 94 -8.41 4.77 -12.29
C SER A 94 -6.97 4.97 -12.77
N GLU A 95 -6.09 5.51 -11.94
CA GLU A 95 -4.74 5.86 -12.36
C GLU A 95 -3.72 4.75 -12.12
N LEU A 96 -3.86 4.00 -11.03
CA LEU A 96 -2.91 2.94 -10.68
C LEU A 96 -3.41 1.55 -11.07
N GLU A 97 -4.72 1.41 -11.24
CA GLU A 97 -5.37 0.13 -11.57
C GLU A 97 -5.08 -0.97 -10.54
N ILE A 98 -4.85 -0.57 -9.30
CA ILE A 98 -4.55 -1.46 -8.20
C ILE A 98 -5.67 -1.39 -7.18
N PRO A 99 -6.11 -2.53 -6.61
CA PRO A 99 -7.19 -2.49 -5.63
C PRO A 99 -6.73 -1.88 -4.30
N VAL A 100 -7.61 -1.12 -3.67
CA VAL A 100 -7.44 -0.75 -2.28
C VAL A 100 -7.88 -1.95 -1.44
N LYS A 101 -7.01 -2.49 -0.63
CA LYS A 101 -7.28 -3.71 0.15
C LYS A 101 -7.59 -3.43 1.61
N LEU A 102 -6.90 -2.46 2.19
CA LEU A 102 -7.06 -2.10 3.59
C LEU A 102 -7.17 -0.59 3.72
N VAL A 103 -7.91 -0.15 4.72
CA VAL A 103 -8.03 1.27 5.03
C VAL A 103 -7.79 1.50 6.51
N GLY A 104 -7.16 2.64 6.81
CA GLY A 104 -6.96 3.10 8.17
C GLY A 104 -7.96 4.18 8.49
N LEU A 105 -8.75 3.95 9.53
CA LEU A 105 -9.80 4.86 9.99
C LEU A 105 -9.43 5.57 11.29
N GLY A 106 -8.24 5.37 11.77
CA GLY A 106 -7.73 5.94 12.99
C GLY A 106 -6.33 5.42 13.28
N GLU A 107 -5.87 5.59 14.52
CA GLU A 107 -4.50 5.25 14.89
C GLU A 107 -4.36 3.92 15.64
N GLY A 108 -5.46 3.33 16.07
CA GLY A 108 -5.43 2.07 16.79
C GLY A 108 -5.33 0.88 15.86
N ALA A 109 -4.89 -0.25 16.40
CA ALA A 109 -4.78 -1.48 15.61
C ALA A 109 -6.13 -1.92 15.04
N ALA A 110 -7.21 -1.72 15.78
CA ALA A 110 -8.54 -2.07 15.33
C ALA A 110 -9.08 -1.14 14.24
N ASP A 111 -8.40 -0.03 13.98
CA ASP A 111 -8.80 0.94 12.96
C ASP A 111 -8.25 0.61 11.58
N LEU A 112 -7.44 -0.43 11.45
CA LEU A 112 -7.01 -0.94 10.16
C LEU A 112 -7.96 -2.06 9.76
N VAL A 113 -8.75 -1.82 8.73
CA VAL A 113 -9.84 -2.72 8.34
C VAL A 113 -9.79 -3.01 6.84
N ASP A 114 -10.43 -4.10 6.45
CA ASP A 114 -10.59 -4.44 5.03
C ASP A 114 -11.40 -3.38 4.32
N PHE A 115 -11.01 -3.04 3.11
CA PHE A 115 -11.78 -2.14 2.28
C PHE A 115 -12.98 -2.86 1.68
N ASP A 116 -14.17 -2.33 1.92
CA ASP A 116 -15.40 -2.81 1.32
C ASP A 116 -15.96 -1.73 0.41
N ALA A 117 -15.98 -2.01 -0.90
CA ALA A 117 -16.40 -1.02 -1.89
C ALA A 117 -17.87 -0.61 -1.71
N ASP A 118 -18.72 -1.55 -1.36
CA ASP A 118 -20.15 -1.26 -1.17
C ASP A 118 -20.36 -0.36 0.05
N GLU A 119 -19.72 -0.67 1.16
CA GLU A 119 -19.78 0.18 2.35
C GLU A 119 -19.21 1.56 2.08
N PHE A 120 -18.13 1.64 1.30
CA PHE A 120 -17.51 2.91 0.95
C PHE A 120 -18.48 3.78 0.14
N VAL A 121 -19.12 3.22 -0.87
CA VAL A 121 -20.05 3.95 -1.72
C VAL A 121 -21.27 4.38 -0.91
N ASP A 122 -21.80 3.49 -0.08
CA ASP A 122 -22.93 3.82 0.78
C ASP A 122 -22.60 4.98 1.72
N ALA A 123 -21.44 4.95 2.34
CA ALA A 123 -21.01 6.04 3.23
C ALA A 123 -20.80 7.35 2.49
N LEU A 124 -20.30 7.28 1.25
CA LEU A 124 -20.06 8.47 0.44
C LEU A 124 -21.35 9.20 0.09
N PHE A 125 -22.43 8.47 -0.16
CA PHE A 125 -23.73 9.03 -0.55
C PHE A 125 -24.71 9.15 0.60
N ASP A 126 -24.35 8.69 1.78
CA ASP A 126 -25.16 8.85 2.98
C ASP A 126 -24.94 10.26 3.55
N ARG A 127 -26.00 11.00 3.69
CA ARG A 127 -25.94 12.41 4.09
C ARG A 127 -26.62 12.71 5.40
N ASP A 128 -26.84 11.76 6.19
CA ASP A 128 -27.40 12.03 7.52
C ASP A 128 -26.41 12.53 8.54
#